data_0e59c5a3281b5af2e822db07f817941d
#
_entry.id   0e59c5a3281b5af2e822db07f817941d
#
_cell.length_a   1.000
_cell.length_b   1.000
_cell.length_c   1.000
_cell.angle_alpha   90.00
_cell.angle_beta   90.00
_cell.angle_gamma   90.00
#
_symmetry.space_group_name_H-M   'P 1'
#
loop_
_entity.id
_entity.type
_entity.pdbx_description
1 polymer ?
#
loop_
_entity_poly.entity_id
_entity_poly.type
_entity_poly.pdbx_seq_one_letter_code
_entity_poly.pdbx_strand_id
1 'polypeptide(L)'
;MIRPEPKKQPSIIKWVVVTIILVTLIISGSFIGGTFYPNTWTVDKIEDDMHKKELNQVKLLGLKEPEFGFTDKASFILATGRCVEYLNYTTDRLSRVPTSIIIAMAGIESGWGTSRFATEGNALFG
;
A
#
# COMPACT_ATOMS: atom_id res chain seq x y z
N MET A 1 17.27 2.92 -79.21
CA MET A 1 17.59 3.88 -78.13
C MET A 1 16.54 3.81 -77.05
N ILE A 2 16.83 3.14 -75.95
CA ILE A 2 15.92 2.98 -74.82
C ILE A 2 16.19 4.19 -73.90
N ARG A 3 15.19 5.07 -73.68
CA ARG A 3 15.30 6.18 -72.72
C ARG A 3 15.20 5.61 -71.28
N PRO A 4 16.13 5.89 -70.40
CA PRO A 4 16.01 5.48 -69.02
C PRO A 4 14.87 6.28 -68.34
N GLU A 5 13.95 5.56 -67.68
CA GLU A 5 12.89 6.17 -66.89
C GLU A 5 13.46 7.02 -65.74
N PRO A 6 12.90 8.21 -65.46
CA PRO A 6 13.36 9.07 -64.35
C PRO A 6 13.06 8.35 -63.01
N LYS A 7 14.09 8.06 -62.23
CA LYS A 7 13.96 7.59 -60.85
C LYS A 7 13.19 8.62 -60.06
N LYS A 8 11.96 8.30 -59.61
CA LYS A 8 11.17 9.12 -58.70
C LYS A 8 11.94 9.27 -57.39
N GLN A 9 12.50 10.45 -57.15
CA GLN A 9 13.08 10.79 -55.84
C GLN A 9 11.99 10.78 -54.78
N PRO A 10 12.18 10.12 -53.64
CA PRO A 10 11.23 10.16 -52.57
C PRO A 10 11.01 11.61 -52.12
N SER A 11 9.78 12.06 -52.18
CA SER A 11 9.42 13.42 -51.78
C SER A 11 9.88 13.67 -50.34
N ILE A 12 10.67 14.70 -50.09
CA ILE A 12 11.12 15.15 -48.76
C ILE A 12 9.93 15.24 -47.80
N ILE A 13 8.78 15.66 -48.32
CA ILE A 13 7.52 15.76 -47.58
C ILE A 13 7.11 14.41 -46.96
N LYS A 14 7.28 13.30 -47.69
CA LYS A 14 6.93 11.96 -47.17
C LYS A 14 7.83 11.58 -45.99
N TRP A 15 9.11 11.87 -46.05
CA TRP A 15 10.07 11.63 -44.98
C TRP A 15 9.74 12.48 -43.74
N VAL A 16 9.40 13.75 -43.91
CA VAL A 16 9.00 14.65 -42.83
C VAL A 16 7.73 14.13 -42.15
N VAL A 17 6.72 13.73 -42.93
CA VAL A 17 5.46 13.18 -42.37
C VAL A 17 5.72 11.89 -41.58
N VAL A 18 6.51 10.97 -42.12
CA VAL A 18 6.87 9.71 -41.43
C VAL A 18 7.62 10.00 -40.11
N THR A 19 8.53 10.95 -40.10
CA THR A 19 9.26 11.35 -38.89
C THR A 19 8.31 11.93 -37.82
N ILE A 20 7.40 12.78 -38.21
CA ILE A 20 6.40 13.37 -37.29
C ILE A 20 5.54 12.25 -36.67
N ILE A 21 5.05 11.32 -37.48
CA ILE A 21 4.22 10.20 -36.99
C ILE A 21 5.03 9.35 -36.00
N LEU A 22 6.30 9.03 -36.31
CA LEU A 22 7.16 8.23 -35.44
C LEU A 22 7.40 8.92 -34.10
N VAL A 23 7.72 10.22 -34.10
CA VAL A 23 7.92 11.00 -32.88
C VAL A 23 6.65 11.03 -32.03
N THR A 24 5.49 11.24 -32.67
CA THR A 24 4.21 11.25 -31.96
C THR A 24 3.91 9.88 -31.30
N LEU A 25 4.17 8.79 -31.99
CA LEU A 25 4.01 7.43 -31.45
C LEU A 25 4.94 7.15 -30.27
N ILE A 26 6.19 7.61 -30.34
CA ILE A 26 7.15 7.46 -29.23
C ILE A 26 6.70 8.24 -28.00
N ILE A 27 6.28 9.50 -28.18
CA ILE A 27 5.81 10.36 -27.09
C ILE A 27 4.54 9.75 -26.45
N SER A 28 3.58 9.32 -27.27
CA SER A 28 2.34 8.72 -26.80
C SER A 28 2.59 7.40 -26.06
N GLY A 29 3.46 6.55 -26.59
CA GLY A 29 3.84 5.29 -25.96
C GLY A 29 4.55 5.48 -24.63
N SER A 30 5.47 6.46 -24.55
CA SER A 30 6.17 6.82 -23.32
C SER A 30 5.21 7.37 -22.25
N PHE A 31 4.24 8.19 -22.67
CA PHE A 31 3.23 8.74 -21.76
C PHE A 31 2.32 7.64 -21.20
N ILE A 32 1.82 6.75 -22.05
CA ILE A 32 0.98 5.62 -21.65
C ILE A 32 1.78 4.68 -20.72
N GLY A 33 3.01 4.32 -21.08
CA GLY A 33 3.88 3.49 -20.25
C GLY A 33 4.14 4.10 -18.88
N GLY A 34 4.46 5.40 -18.83
CA GLY A 34 4.72 6.10 -17.56
C GLY A 34 3.47 6.27 -16.68
N THR A 35 2.28 6.34 -17.28
CA THR A 35 1.03 6.54 -16.54
C THR A 35 0.45 5.22 -16.01
N PHE A 36 0.53 4.14 -16.77
CA PHE A 36 -0.08 2.86 -16.42
C PHE A 36 0.86 1.89 -15.70
N TYR A 37 2.15 2.11 -15.76
CA TYR A 37 3.13 1.36 -14.96
C TYR A 37 3.67 2.24 -13.83
N PRO A 38 3.02 2.23 -12.64
CA PRO A 38 3.57 2.93 -11.49
C PRO A 38 4.96 2.36 -11.21
N ASN A 39 5.93 3.25 -11.10
CA ASN A 39 7.29 2.86 -10.74
C ASN A 39 7.26 2.31 -9.30
N THR A 40 7.41 1.00 -9.15
CA THR A 40 7.41 0.30 -7.87
C THR A 40 8.36 0.95 -6.87
N TRP A 41 9.55 1.37 -7.32
CA TRP A 41 10.53 2.08 -6.50
C TRP A 41 10.00 3.41 -5.92
N THR A 42 9.17 4.13 -6.65
CA THR A 42 8.57 5.39 -6.16
C THR A 42 7.47 5.10 -5.13
N VAL A 43 6.69 4.05 -5.36
CA VAL A 43 5.63 3.62 -4.44
C VAL A 43 6.27 3.15 -3.12
N ASP A 44 7.26 2.27 -3.17
CA ASP A 44 7.98 1.75 -2.01
C ASP A 44 8.61 2.88 -1.19
N LYS A 45 9.22 3.87 -1.87
CA LYS A 45 9.82 5.02 -1.20
C LYS A 45 8.79 5.91 -0.50
N ILE A 46 7.64 6.13 -1.12
CA ILE A 46 6.55 6.91 -0.51
C ILE A 46 6.00 6.17 0.71
N GLU A 47 5.84 4.86 0.63
CA GLU A 47 5.38 4.01 1.72
C GLU A 47 6.36 4.05 2.91
N ASP A 48 7.66 3.90 2.67
CA ASP A 48 8.72 4.03 3.67
C ASP A 48 8.73 5.40 4.35
N ASP A 49 8.59 6.47 3.59
CA ASP A 49 8.57 7.84 4.13
C ASP A 49 7.30 8.10 4.96
N MET A 50 6.16 7.54 4.55
CA MET A 50 4.91 7.60 5.31
C MET A 50 5.03 6.83 6.63
N HIS A 51 5.54 5.61 6.58
CA HIS A 51 5.76 4.78 7.77
C HIS A 51 6.71 5.44 8.77
N LYS A 52 7.82 6.03 8.33
CA LYS A 52 8.74 6.80 9.18
C LYS A 52 8.07 8.00 9.83
N LYS A 53 7.19 8.71 9.12
CA LYS A 53 6.43 9.84 9.68
C LYS A 53 5.45 9.38 10.76
N GLU A 54 4.74 8.27 10.52
CA GLU A 54 3.81 7.68 11.50
C GLU A 54 4.56 7.24 12.77
N LEU A 55 5.69 6.54 12.65
CA LEU A 55 6.53 6.16 13.78
C LEU A 55 7.06 7.37 14.56
N ASN A 56 7.42 8.44 13.87
CA ASN A 56 7.84 9.67 14.54
C ASN A 56 6.67 10.33 15.28
N GLN A 57 5.46 10.30 14.75
CA GLN A 57 4.27 10.80 15.45
C GLN A 57 3.98 9.98 16.71
N VAL A 58 4.07 8.65 16.65
CA VAL A 58 3.92 7.77 17.83
C VAL A 58 4.94 8.13 18.91
N LYS A 59 6.20 8.37 18.54
CA LYS A 59 7.26 8.79 19.46
C LYS A 59 7.00 10.19 20.05
N LEU A 60 6.57 11.14 19.23
CA LEU A 60 6.26 12.52 19.68
C LEU A 60 5.06 12.57 20.62
N LEU A 61 4.06 11.72 20.40
CA LEU A 61 2.88 11.58 21.25
C LEU A 61 3.18 10.79 22.53
N GLY A 62 4.39 10.23 22.67
CA GLY A 62 4.77 9.41 23.82
C GLY A 62 3.92 8.15 23.98
N LEU A 63 3.31 7.67 22.89
CA LEU A 63 2.51 6.45 22.91
C LEU A 63 3.43 5.28 23.24
N LYS A 64 3.17 4.66 24.38
CA LYS A 64 3.78 3.40 24.80
C LYS A 64 2.84 2.27 24.43
N GLU A 65 3.40 1.08 24.26
CA GLU A 65 2.60 -0.14 24.13
C GLU A 65 1.62 -0.23 25.30
N PRO A 66 0.30 -0.30 25.03
CA PRO A 66 -0.70 -0.33 26.08
C PRO A 66 -0.64 -1.65 26.86
N GLU A 67 -0.69 -1.56 28.17
CA GLU A 67 -0.84 -2.75 29.02
C GLU A 67 -2.19 -3.42 28.73
N PHE A 68 -2.14 -4.73 28.49
CA PHE A 68 -3.33 -5.52 28.24
C PHE A 68 -3.89 -6.07 29.55
N GLY A 69 -4.85 -5.32 30.14
CA GLY A 69 -5.53 -5.71 31.36
C GLY A 69 -7.04 -5.48 31.23
N PHE A 70 -7.83 -6.45 31.69
CA PHE A 70 -9.29 -6.39 31.67
C PHE A 70 -9.88 -7.17 32.83
N THR A 71 -11.06 -6.80 33.27
CA THR A 71 -11.83 -7.46 34.36
C THR A 71 -13.19 -7.93 33.91
N ASP A 72 -13.73 -7.34 32.85
CA ASP A 72 -15.03 -7.63 32.29
C ASP A 72 -15.03 -7.50 30.78
N LYS A 73 -16.14 -7.84 30.14
CA LYS A 73 -16.28 -7.77 28.67
C LYS A 73 -16.06 -6.38 28.10
N ALA A 74 -16.50 -5.34 28.80
CA ALA A 74 -16.36 -3.97 28.31
C ALA A 74 -14.88 -3.53 28.34
N SER A 75 -14.20 -3.79 29.47
CA SER A 75 -12.76 -3.53 29.60
C SER A 75 -11.91 -4.39 28.66
N PHE A 76 -12.33 -5.64 28.36
CA PHE A 76 -11.69 -6.48 27.33
C PHE A 76 -11.76 -5.81 25.95
N ILE A 77 -12.95 -5.33 25.54
CA ILE A 77 -13.13 -4.64 24.25
C ILE A 77 -12.23 -3.39 24.18
N LEU A 78 -12.19 -2.60 25.26
CA LEU A 78 -11.36 -1.39 25.30
C LEU A 78 -9.86 -1.71 25.29
N ALA A 79 -9.43 -2.73 26.03
CA ALA A 79 -8.03 -3.15 26.07
C ALA A 79 -7.58 -3.67 24.70
N THR A 80 -8.36 -4.56 24.08
CA THR A 80 -8.10 -5.08 22.74
C THR A 80 -8.08 -3.94 21.71
N GLY A 81 -9.03 -3.03 21.77
CA GLY A 81 -9.09 -1.87 20.87
C GLY A 81 -7.84 -1.02 20.95
N ARG A 82 -7.37 -0.67 22.15
CA ARG A 82 -6.14 0.13 22.36
C ARG A 82 -4.90 -0.57 21.81
N CYS A 83 -4.78 -1.89 22.02
CA CYS A 83 -3.67 -2.66 21.47
C CYS A 83 -3.70 -2.69 19.94
N VAL A 84 -4.86 -2.90 19.33
CA VAL A 84 -4.99 -2.91 17.86
C VAL A 84 -4.74 -1.54 17.26
N GLU A 85 -5.22 -0.47 17.89
CA GLU A 85 -4.91 0.89 17.45
C GLU A 85 -3.42 1.17 17.50
N TYR A 86 -2.75 0.83 18.60
CA TYR A 86 -1.30 0.95 18.74
C TYR A 86 -0.57 0.17 17.62
N LEU A 87 -0.96 -1.09 17.37
CA LEU A 87 -0.39 -1.90 16.30
C LEU A 87 -0.64 -1.27 14.92
N ASN A 88 -1.83 -0.75 14.67
CA ASN A 88 -2.15 -0.07 13.42
C ASN A 88 -1.32 1.20 13.19
N TYR A 89 -0.89 1.90 14.26
CA TYR A 89 0.03 3.04 14.15
C TYR A 89 1.48 2.62 13.91
N THR A 90 1.89 1.44 14.41
CA THR A 90 3.27 0.96 14.32
C THR A 90 3.52 0.00 13.16
N THR A 91 2.45 -0.44 12.47
CA THR A 91 2.50 -1.40 11.37
C THR A 91 2.24 -0.71 10.04
N ASP A 92 2.82 -1.27 8.97
CA ASP A 92 2.63 -0.78 7.61
C ASP A 92 1.16 -0.68 7.22
N ARG A 93 0.82 0.34 6.47
CA ARG A 93 -0.55 0.67 6.08
C ARG A 93 -1.29 -0.49 5.41
N LEU A 94 -0.59 -1.29 4.60
CA LEU A 94 -1.16 -2.45 3.89
C LEU A 94 -1.44 -3.63 4.83
N SER A 95 -0.80 -3.67 5.99
CA SER A 95 -0.95 -4.74 6.99
C SER A 95 -1.97 -4.38 8.08
N ARG A 96 -2.59 -3.20 8.00
CA ARG A 96 -3.58 -2.75 8.99
C ARG A 96 -4.88 -3.51 8.86
N VAL A 97 -5.40 -3.95 9.99
CA VAL A 97 -6.69 -4.65 10.06
C VAL A 97 -7.70 -3.77 10.79
N PRO A 98 -8.96 -3.71 10.32
CA PRO A 98 -10.00 -2.97 11.03
C PRO A 98 -10.16 -3.44 12.48
N THR A 99 -10.06 -2.50 13.42
CA THR A 99 -10.10 -2.76 14.87
C THR A 99 -11.32 -3.56 15.28
N SER A 100 -12.47 -3.28 14.69
CA SER A 100 -13.72 -4.01 14.97
C SER A 100 -13.67 -5.50 14.64
N ILE A 101 -12.96 -5.86 13.56
CA ILE A 101 -12.79 -7.27 13.15
C ILE A 101 -11.94 -8.01 14.17
N ILE A 102 -10.81 -7.41 14.58
CA ILE A 102 -9.92 -8.03 15.57
C ILE A 102 -10.61 -8.19 16.91
N ILE A 103 -11.37 -7.17 17.37
CA ILE A 103 -12.14 -7.26 18.63
C ILE A 103 -13.18 -8.39 18.56
N ALA A 104 -13.90 -8.49 17.43
CA ALA A 104 -14.90 -9.53 17.26
C ALA A 104 -14.25 -10.94 17.26
N MET A 105 -13.16 -11.13 16.54
CA MET A 105 -12.42 -12.38 16.51
C MET A 105 -11.85 -12.73 17.89
N ALA A 106 -11.17 -11.81 18.56
CA ALA A 106 -10.65 -12.00 19.89
C ALA A 106 -11.76 -12.36 20.89
N GLY A 107 -12.91 -11.70 20.79
CA GLY A 107 -14.06 -12.00 21.64
C GLY A 107 -14.63 -13.39 21.42
N ILE A 108 -14.75 -13.84 20.17
CA ILE A 108 -15.26 -15.17 19.84
C ILE A 108 -14.27 -16.27 20.25
N GLU A 109 -13.00 -16.13 19.86
CA GLU A 109 -11.95 -17.12 20.08
C GLU A 109 -11.61 -17.28 21.57
N SER A 110 -11.51 -16.17 22.31
CA SER A 110 -11.16 -16.19 23.74
C SER A 110 -12.33 -16.25 24.70
N GLY A 111 -13.59 -16.27 24.19
CA GLY A 111 -14.77 -16.12 25.05
C GLY A 111 -14.77 -14.79 25.83
N TRP A 112 -14.38 -13.70 25.19
CA TRP A 112 -14.18 -12.37 25.80
C TRP A 112 -13.11 -12.37 26.90
N GLY A 113 -12.05 -13.19 26.69
CA GLY A 113 -10.94 -13.31 27.63
C GLY A 113 -11.19 -14.27 28.78
N THR A 114 -12.29 -15.02 28.80
CA THR A 114 -12.64 -15.94 29.90
C THR A 114 -12.27 -17.39 29.63
N SER A 115 -11.89 -17.73 28.38
CA SER A 115 -11.50 -19.10 28.05
C SER A 115 -10.20 -19.50 28.78
N ARG A 116 -10.02 -20.80 29.01
CA ARG A 116 -8.81 -21.35 29.64
C ARG A 116 -7.54 -20.96 28.86
N PHE A 117 -7.62 -20.92 27.54
CA PHE A 117 -6.49 -20.49 26.70
C PHE A 117 -6.14 -19.02 26.90
N ALA A 118 -7.14 -18.16 27.11
CA ALA A 118 -6.91 -16.75 27.38
C ALA A 118 -6.35 -16.52 28.79
N THR A 119 -6.86 -17.24 29.81
CA THR A 119 -6.50 -17.01 31.22
C THR A 119 -5.20 -17.70 31.63
N GLU A 120 -4.97 -18.93 31.16
CA GLU A 120 -3.78 -19.72 31.51
C GLU A 120 -2.68 -19.62 30.44
N GLY A 121 -3.07 -19.51 29.16
CA GLY A 121 -2.16 -19.52 28.03
C GLY A 121 -1.80 -18.12 27.50
N ASN A 122 -2.39 -17.04 28.00
CA ASN A 122 -2.28 -15.67 27.48
C ASN A 122 -2.54 -15.59 25.95
N ALA A 123 -3.41 -16.47 25.43
CA ALA A 123 -3.72 -16.56 24.02
C ALA A 123 -5.14 -16.05 23.76
N LEU A 124 -5.26 -14.98 22.96
CA LEU A 124 -6.56 -14.44 22.54
C LEU A 124 -7.08 -15.08 21.25
N PHE A 125 -6.19 -15.68 20.50
CA PHE A 125 -6.46 -16.38 19.25
C PHE A 125 -5.94 -17.82 19.38
N GLY A 126 -6.74 -18.75 18.88
CA GLY A 126 -6.40 -20.17 18.91
C GLY A 126 -5.35 -20.58 17.89
#